data_45daef2916b10d5e94cfd7a59a046908
#
_entry.id   45daef2916b10d5e94cfd7a59a046908
#
_cell.length_a   1.000
_cell.length_b   1.000
_cell.length_c   1.000
_cell.angle_alpha   90.00
_cell.angle_beta   90.00
_cell.angle_gamma   90.00
#
_symmetry.space_group_name_H-M   'P 1'
#
loop_
_entity.id
_entity.type
_entity.pdbx_description
1 polymer ?
#
loop_
_entity_poly.entity_id
_entity_poly.type
_entity_poly.pdbx_seq_one_letter_code
_entity_poly.pdbx_strand_id
1 'polypeptide(L)'
;MTNQTEKEVRVNLAAAYRLAALKGWDDGIYTHISASIPNEEGAYLINQFGLRFDEVSPDNLVKVNVQGEILSGLGPVNQSGFAIHGAVHAARPDAACVLHLHVDSVIAVSAQKQGLLALSQHALRFYDDIERHCYQGLALSASEQVGLISALGDKKALLLENHGSIICGVSIQQAFYLMDVLDKACKIQLLAGEVEGLIVPDPEICRMTYEQLCSDGDEEGQLEWPAYLGLLKK
;
A
#
# COMPACT_ATOMS: atom_id res chain seq x y z
N MET A 1 -2.53 10.55 -18.83
CA MET A 1 -2.16 11.30 -17.61
C MET A 1 -3.38 12.10 -17.19
N THR A 2 -4.00 11.72 -16.07
CA THR A 2 -5.17 12.44 -15.55
C THR A 2 -4.71 13.81 -15.07
N ASN A 3 -5.43 14.86 -15.46
CA ASN A 3 -5.13 16.26 -15.09
C ASN A 3 -5.60 16.53 -13.65
N GLN A 4 -5.20 15.65 -12.71
CA GLN A 4 -5.62 15.67 -11.32
C GLN A 4 -4.92 16.83 -10.60
N THR A 5 -5.67 17.58 -9.80
CA THR A 5 -5.16 18.71 -9.00
C THR A 5 -4.71 18.24 -7.61
N GLU A 6 -3.83 18.98 -6.92
CA GLU A 6 -3.48 18.71 -5.51
C GLU A 6 -4.72 18.60 -4.62
N LYS A 7 -5.74 19.43 -4.85
CA LYS A 7 -6.99 19.40 -4.09
C LYS A 7 -7.71 18.04 -4.21
N GLU A 8 -7.76 17.48 -5.42
CA GLU A 8 -8.36 16.16 -5.65
C GLU A 8 -7.53 15.05 -5.02
N VAL A 9 -6.19 15.14 -5.06
CA VAL A 9 -5.31 14.21 -4.35
C VAL A 9 -5.58 14.25 -2.84
N ARG A 10 -5.68 15.44 -2.24
CA ARG A 10 -5.99 15.61 -0.81
C ARG A 10 -7.32 14.96 -0.43
N VAL A 11 -8.36 15.18 -1.24
CA VAL A 11 -9.70 14.60 -0.99
C VAL A 11 -9.65 13.07 -1.07
N ASN A 12 -9.04 12.51 -2.11
CA ASN A 12 -8.95 11.06 -2.28
C ASN A 12 -8.04 10.41 -1.23
N LEU A 13 -6.91 11.03 -0.89
CA LEU A 13 -6.00 10.51 0.13
C LEU A 13 -6.65 10.50 1.52
N ALA A 14 -7.33 11.57 1.92
CA ALA A 14 -8.09 11.60 3.16
C ALA A 14 -9.21 10.55 3.18
N ALA A 15 -9.88 10.32 2.05
CA ALA A 15 -10.86 9.25 1.92
C ALA A 15 -10.22 7.86 2.09
N ALA A 16 -9.04 7.62 1.50
CA ALA A 16 -8.30 6.36 1.66
C ALA A 16 -7.96 6.07 3.12
N TYR A 17 -7.48 7.06 3.87
CA TYR A 17 -7.24 6.94 5.32
C TYR A 17 -8.51 6.53 6.08
N ARG A 18 -9.61 7.24 5.87
CA ARG A 18 -10.87 6.94 6.56
C ARG A 18 -11.46 5.59 6.18
N LEU A 19 -11.30 5.20 4.92
CA LEU A 19 -11.68 3.86 4.45
C LEU A 19 -10.80 2.78 5.08
N ALA A 20 -9.49 3.02 5.21
CA ALA A 20 -8.57 2.11 5.90
C ALA A 20 -8.97 1.91 7.36
N ALA A 21 -9.37 2.99 8.09
CA ALA A 21 -9.91 2.89 9.44
C ALA A 21 -11.20 2.05 9.48
N LEU A 22 -12.14 2.26 8.55
CA LEU A 22 -13.37 1.46 8.46
C LEU A 22 -13.10 -0.03 8.20
N LYS A 23 -12.00 -0.35 7.52
CA LYS A 23 -11.58 -1.73 7.25
C LYS A 23 -10.80 -2.35 8.40
N GLY A 24 -10.43 -1.57 9.43
CA GLY A 24 -9.58 -2.01 10.54
C GLY A 24 -8.14 -2.26 10.11
N TRP A 25 -7.63 -1.43 9.20
CA TRP A 25 -6.25 -1.50 8.72
C TRP A 25 -5.32 -0.50 9.40
N ASP A 26 -5.87 0.36 10.24
CA ASP A 26 -5.12 1.32 11.04
C ASP A 26 -4.44 0.65 12.24
N ASP A 27 -3.32 1.20 12.66
CA ASP A 27 -2.56 0.81 13.86
C ASP A 27 -2.38 2.04 14.77
N GLY A 28 -3.47 2.48 15.39
CA GLY A 28 -3.49 3.67 16.24
C GLY A 28 -3.08 4.93 15.48
N ILE A 29 -1.89 5.47 15.79
CA ILE A 29 -1.31 6.64 15.12
C ILE A 29 -0.15 6.27 14.20
N TYR A 30 0.15 4.98 14.12
CA TYR A 30 1.22 4.45 13.29
C TYR A 30 0.71 4.08 11.89
N THR A 31 1.63 3.70 11.00
CA THR A 31 1.36 3.44 9.59
C THR A 31 0.96 4.69 8.81
N HIS A 32 1.05 4.62 7.48
CA HIS A 32 0.95 5.80 6.65
C HIS A 32 0.46 5.45 5.25
N ILE A 33 -0.21 6.40 4.62
CA ILE A 33 -0.55 6.39 3.19
C ILE A 33 -0.05 7.71 2.61
N SER A 34 0.67 7.66 1.50
CA SER A 34 1.13 8.87 0.82
C SER A 34 0.72 8.90 -0.64
N ALA A 35 0.62 10.09 -1.19
CA ALA A 35 0.34 10.27 -2.60
C ALA A 35 1.17 11.43 -3.18
N SER A 36 1.81 11.20 -4.33
CA SER A 36 2.53 12.21 -5.09
C SER A 36 1.60 13.31 -5.59
N ILE A 37 2.14 14.52 -5.73
CA ILE A 37 1.39 15.66 -6.24
C ILE A 37 1.69 15.81 -7.72
N PRO A 38 0.66 15.83 -8.59
CA PRO A 38 0.87 15.99 -10.02
C PRO A 38 1.61 17.30 -10.35
N ASN A 39 2.60 17.20 -11.23
CA ASN A 39 3.46 18.32 -11.67
C ASN A 39 4.36 18.93 -10.60
N GLU A 40 4.50 18.30 -9.43
CA GLU A 40 5.47 18.68 -8.38
C GLU A 40 6.41 17.51 -8.11
N GLU A 41 7.51 17.44 -8.86
CA GLU A 41 8.47 16.35 -8.75
C GLU A 41 9.06 16.24 -7.34
N GLY A 42 9.03 15.03 -6.78
CA GLY A 42 9.55 14.73 -5.45
C GLY A 42 8.68 15.23 -4.28
N ALA A 43 7.51 15.86 -4.54
CA ALA A 43 6.58 16.27 -3.50
C ALA A 43 5.43 15.27 -3.36
N TYR A 44 5.06 14.96 -2.11
CA TYR A 44 3.93 14.08 -1.81
C TYR A 44 3.19 14.53 -0.53
N LEU A 45 1.95 14.08 -0.41
CA LEU A 45 1.10 14.25 0.76
C LEU A 45 1.16 13.03 1.65
N ILE A 46 1.13 13.25 2.97
CA ILE A 46 1.08 12.21 4.00
C ILE A 46 0.28 12.73 5.21
N ASN A 47 -0.19 11.84 6.10
CA ASN A 47 -0.87 12.24 7.32
C ASN A 47 0.05 12.99 8.30
N GLN A 48 -0.53 13.90 9.06
CA GLN A 48 0.12 14.43 10.25
C GLN A 48 0.30 13.31 11.28
N PHE A 49 1.50 13.15 11.82
CA PHE A 49 1.77 12.17 12.88
C PHE A 49 1.03 12.55 14.18
N GLY A 50 0.42 11.54 14.80
CA GLY A 50 -0.39 11.70 16.00
C GLY A 50 -1.90 11.72 15.74
N LEU A 51 -2.35 11.81 14.48
CA LEU A 51 -3.75 11.62 14.11
C LEU A 51 -4.04 10.14 13.84
N ARG A 52 -5.21 9.69 14.29
CA ARG A 52 -5.76 8.41 13.81
C ARG A 52 -6.27 8.56 12.37
N PHE A 53 -6.39 7.48 11.67
CA PHE A 53 -6.81 7.48 10.27
C PHE A 53 -8.21 8.09 10.04
N ASP A 54 -9.14 7.90 10.98
CA ASP A 54 -10.49 8.49 10.92
C ASP A 54 -10.51 10.02 11.15
N GLU A 55 -9.43 10.59 11.71
CA GLU A 55 -9.27 12.03 11.93
C GLU A 55 -8.60 12.75 10.74
N VAL A 56 -8.08 11.98 9.76
CA VAL A 56 -7.41 12.56 8.58
C VAL A 56 -8.43 13.22 7.67
N SER A 57 -8.14 14.46 7.29
CA SER A 57 -8.95 15.30 6.41
C SER A 57 -8.08 15.93 5.32
N PRO A 58 -8.67 16.43 4.22
CA PRO A 58 -7.91 17.12 3.18
C PRO A 58 -7.06 18.29 3.69
N ASP A 59 -7.52 18.95 4.77
CA ASP A 59 -6.91 20.17 5.29
C ASP A 59 -5.75 19.90 6.27
N ASN A 60 -5.70 18.71 6.91
CA ASN A 60 -4.64 18.36 7.85
C ASN A 60 -3.56 17.44 7.29
N LEU A 61 -3.61 17.12 6.00
CA LEU A 61 -2.52 16.45 5.30
C LEU A 61 -1.30 17.37 5.18
N VAL A 62 -0.12 16.81 5.40
CA VAL A 62 1.16 17.50 5.32
C VAL A 62 1.79 17.24 3.95
N LYS A 63 2.28 18.29 3.29
CA LYS A 63 3.06 18.19 2.07
C LYS A 63 4.53 18.16 2.42
N VAL A 64 5.23 17.15 1.95
CA VAL A 64 6.67 16.96 2.17
C VAL A 64 7.38 16.65 0.87
N ASN A 65 8.70 16.82 0.84
CA ASN A 65 9.52 16.34 -0.26
C ASN A 65 10.25 15.03 0.11
N VAL A 66 10.89 14.40 -0.88
CA VAL A 66 11.65 13.16 -0.67
C VAL A 66 12.91 13.33 0.21
N GLN A 67 13.28 14.55 0.57
CA GLN A 67 14.34 14.85 1.54
C GLN A 67 13.81 14.99 2.98
N GLY A 68 12.48 14.98 3.20
CA GLY A 68 11.85 15.11 4.52
C GLY A 68 11.53 16.52 4.95
N GLU A 69 11.67 17.47 4.05
CA GLU A 69 11.33 18.86 4.35
C GLU A 69 9.82 19.05 4.23
N ILE A 70 9.21 19.69 5.23
CA ILE A 70 7.81 20.07 5.20
C ILE A 70 7.65 21.30 4.30
N LEU A 71 6.97 21.12 3.18
CA LEU A 71 6.71 22.19 2.21
C LEU A 71 5.44 22.98 2.59
N SER A 72 4.44 22.31 3.14
CA SER A 72 3.23 22.97 3.68
C SER A 72 2.46 22.03 4.62
N GLY A 73 1.56 22.60 5.43
CA GLY A 73 0.81 21.91 6.46
C GLY A 73 1.38 22.14 7.85
N LEU A 74 0.66 21.66 8.88
CA LEU A 74 1.04 21.82 10.28
C LEU A 74 1.23 20.44 10.92
N GLY A 75 2.23 20.34 11.77
CA GLY A 75 2.48 19.17 12.61
C GLY A 75 3.64 18.29 12.16
N PRO A 76 4.03 17.37 13.02
CA PRO A 76 5.13 16.45 12.74
C PRO A 76 4.73 15.38 11.69
N VAL A 77 5.73 14.85 10.99
CA VAL A 77 5.63 13.65 10.17
C VAL A 77 6.36 12.52 10.90
N ASN A 78 5.84 11.30 10.83
CA ASN A 78 6.52 10.15 11.40
C ASN A 78 7.84 9.90 10.67
N GLN A 79 8.95 9.85 11.42
CA GLN A 79 10.28 9.71 10.85
C GLN A 79 10.49 8.37 10.11
N SER A 80 9.94 7.26 10.63
CA SER A 80 9.99 5.97 9.96
C SER A 80 9.11 5.94 8.71
N GLY A 81 7.92 6.57 8.78
CA GLY A 81 7.03 6.73 7.64
C GLY A 81 7.69 7.54 6.52
N PHE A 82 8.30 8.66 6.88
CA PHE A 82 9.08 9.44 5.93
C PHE A 82 10.20 8.59 5.28
N ALA A 83 10.94 7.81 6.06
CA ALA A 83 12.05 7.00 5.56
C ALA A 83 11.60 6.00 4.49
N ILE A 84 10.48 5.31 4.71
CA ILE A 84 9.91 4.34 3.76
C ILE A 84 9.33 5.06 2.54
N HIS A 85 8.41 6.01 2.74
CA HIS A 85 7.69 6.67 1.66
C HIS A 85 8.60 7.54 0.79
N GLY A 86 9.52 8.30 1.40
CA GLY A 86 10.50 9.10 0.67
C GLY A 86 11.40 8.25 -0.22
N ALA A 87 11.88 7.10 0.30
CA ALA A 87 12.69 6.17 -0.48
C ALA A 87 11.90 5.57 -1.66
N VAL A 88 10.64 5.16 -1.45
CA VAL A 88 9.80 4.60 -2.52
C VAL A 88 9.48 5.67 -3.56
N HIS A 89 9.01 6.86 -3.17
CA HIS A 89 8.69 7.93 -4.13
C HIS A 89 9.92 8.40 -4.93
N ALA A 90 11.11 8.38 -4.32
CA ALA A 90 12.34 8.73 -5.03
C ALA A 90 12.77 7.65 -6.04
N ALA A 91 12.58 6.36 -5.72
CA ALA A 91 13.01 5.24 -6.55
C ALA A 91 11.96 4.81 -7.59
N ARG A 92 10.67 5.08 -7.35
CA ARG A 92 9.51 4.62 -8.12
C ARG A 92 8.62 5.79 -8.53
N PRO A 93 9.00 6.57 -9.56
CA PRO A 93 8.17 7.69 -10.06
C PRO A 93 6.78 7.26 -10.57
N ASP A 94 6.62 5.98 -10.91
CA ASP A 94 5.35 5.36 -11.29
C ASP A 94 4.44 5.08 -10.08
N ALA A 95 4.98 4.98 -8.86
CA ALA A 95 4.22 4.78 -7.64
C ALA A 95 3.65 6.11 -7.13
N ALA A 96 2.56 6.59 -7.76
CA ALA A 96 1.91 7.82 -7.34
C ALA A 96 1.23 7.71 -5.96
N CYS A 97 0.92 6.50 -5.50
CA CYS A 97 0.41 6.26 -4.15
C CYS A 97 1.14 5.08 -3.51
N VAL A 98 1.51 5.24 -2.24
CA VAL A 98 2.19 4.23 -1.42
C VAL A 98 1.40 4.03 -0.13
N LEU A 99 1.05 2.78 0.16
CA LEU A 99 0.47 2.36 1.45
C LEU A 99 1.50 1.53 2.22
N HIS A 100 1.81 1.94 3.44
CA HIS A 100 2.52 1.10 4.40
C HIS A 100 1.59 0.85 5.59
N LEU A 101 1.10 -0.38 5.70
CA LEU A 101 0.07 -0.75 6.67
C LEU A 101 0.45 -2.02 7.46
N HIS A 102 -0.02 -2.06 8.72
CA HIS A 102 0.16 -3.18 9.65
C HIS A 102 -1.13 -4.01 9.76
N VAL A 103 -1.62 -4.52 8.65
CA VAL A 103 -2.86 -5.31 8.62
C VAL A 103 -2.61 -6.71 9.18
N ASP A 104 -3.34 -7.11 10.21
CA ASP A 104 -3.15 -8.37 10.96
C ASP A 104 -3.02 -9.60 10.06
N SER A 105 -3.91 -9.73 9.07
CA SER A 105 -3.89 -10.86 8.14
C SER A 105 -2.62 -10.88 7.28
N VAL A 106 -2.15 -9.71 6.88
CA VAL A 106 -0.94 -9.55 6.05
C VAL A 106 0.30 -9.81 6.89
N ILE A 107 0.35 -9.30 8.13
CA ILE A 107 1.44 -9.61 9.07
C ILE A 107 1.51 -11.11 9.31
N ALA A 108 0.37 -11.77 9.59
CA ALA A 108 0.34 -13.20 9.85
C ALA A 108 0.84 -14.02 8.65
N VAL A 109 0.52 -13.63 7.42
CA VAL A 109 1.04 -14.29 6.20
C VAL A 109 2.50 -13.93 5.97
N SER A 110 2.92 -12.68 6.22
CA SER A 110 4.32 -12.27 6.09
C SER A 110 5.26 -13.04 7.02
N ALA A 111 4.75 -13.51 8.17
CA ALA A 111 5.47 -14.34 9.14
C ALA A 111 5.56 -15.81 8.73
N GLN A 112 4.83 -16.26 7.71
CA GLN A 112 4.92 -17.62 7.20
C GLN A 112 6.12 -17.75 6.23
N LYS A 113 6.86 -18.85 6.31
CA LYS A 113 8.02 -19.08 5.43
C LYS A 113 7.69 -19.02 3.94
N GLN A 114 6.50 -19.44 3.58
CA GLN A 114 6.02 -19.48 2.19
C GLN A 114 5.53 -18.11 1.69
N GLY A 115 5.21 -17.17 2.60
CA GLY A 115 4.57 -15.91 2.23
C GLY A 115 3.17 -16.12 1.66
N LEU A 116 2.77 -15.28 0.71
CA LEU A 116 1.48 -15.41 0.04
C LEU A 116 1.50 -16.55 -0.96
N LEU A 117 0.57 -17.48 -0.81
CA LEU A 117 0.40 -18.65 -1.67
C LEU A 117 -0.69 -18.40 -2.72
N ALA A 118 -0.57 -19.01 -3.89
CA ALA A 118 -1.53 -18.92 -4.99
C ALA A 118 -2.82 -19.74 -4.73
N LEU A 119 -3.46 -19.51 -3.57
CA LEU A 119 -4.61 -20.32 -3.10
C LEU A 119 -5.98 -19.78 -3.52
N SER A 120 -6.01 -18.59 -4.09
CA SER A 120 -7.27 -17.94 -4.46
C SER A 120 -7.08 -17.00 -5.63
N GLN A 121 -8.15 -16.70 -6.35
CA GLN A 121 -8.13 -15.70 -7.41
C GLN A 121 -7.60 -14.34 -6.91
N HIS A 122 -7.86 -13.98 -5.62
CA HIS A 122 -7.31 -12.77 -5.01
C HIS A 122 -5.78 -12.85 -4.88
N ALA A 123 -5.24 -13.98 -4.46
CA ALA A 123 -3.79 -14.18 -4.37
C ALA A 123 -3.14 -14.19 -5.75
N LEU A 124 -3.83 -14.70 -6.77
CA LEU A 124 -3.33 -14.72 -8.16
C LEU A 124 -3.17 -13.32 -8.76
N ARG A 125 -3.84 -12.27 -8.22
CA ARG A 125 -3.56 -10.87 -8.61
C ARG A 125 -2.11 -10.47 -8.31
N PHE A 126 -1.46 -11.14 -7.37
CA PHE A 126 -0.08 -10.88 -6.96
C PHE A 126 0.91 -11.93 -7.47
N TYR A 127 0.48 -12.84 -8.34
CA TYR A 127 1.37 -13.84 -8.91
C TYR A 127 2.46 -13.14 -9.73
N ASP A 128 3.72 -13.33 -9.38
CA ASP A 128 4.86 -12.60 -9.94
C ASP A 128 4.88 -11.06 -9.67
N ASP A 129 3.99 -10.52 -8.83
CA ASP A 129 3.87 -9.06 -8.56
C ASP A 129 3.97 -8.71 -7.06
N ILE A 130 4.49 -9.63 -6.27
CA ILE A 130 4.76 -9.47 -4.84
C ILE A 130 6.12 -10.04 -4.49
N GLU A 131 6.85 -9.32 -3.64
CA GLU A 131 8.14 -9.76 -3.11
C GLU A 131 8.13 -9.75 -1.59
N ARG A 132 9.23 -10.18 -0.98
CA ARG A 132 9.41 -10.24 0.47
C ARG A 132 10.70 -9.54 0.87
N HIS A 133 10.64 -8.85 2.00
CA HIS A 133 11.80 -8.25 2.65
C HIS A 133 11.92 -8.80 4.07
N CYS A 134 13.11 -9.33 4.41
CA CYS A 134 13.35 -9.87 5.75
C CYS A 134 13.33 -8.77 6.82
N TYR A 135 12.85 -9.11 8.02
CA TYR A 135 12.79 -8.19 9.14
C TYR A 135 14.20 -7.84 9.63
N GLN A 136 14.53 -6.55 9.62
CA GLN A 136 15.83 -6.02 10.06
C GLN A 136 15.70 -4.98 11.19
N GLY A 137 14.53 -4.92 11.83
CA GLY A 137 14.21 -3.94 12.86
C GLY A 137 13.26 -2.84 12.33
N LEU A 138 13.27 -1.69 12.99
CA LEU A 138 12.51 -0.52 12.55
C LEU A 138 13.28 0.17 11.42
N ALA A 139 12.65 0.39 10.27
CA ALA A 139 13.26 0.92 9.04
C ALA A 139 13.76 2.38 9.19
N LEU A 140 14.75 2.61 10.04
CA LEU A 140 15.30 3.93 10.39
C LEU A 140 16.65 4.21 9.73
N SER A 141 17.35 3.16 9.26
CA SER A 141 18.69 3.32 8.69
C SER A 141 18.66 3.43 7.15
N ALA A 142 19.63 4.17 6.59
CA ALA A 142 19.77 4.27 5.13
C ALA A 142 20.04 2.91 4.45
N SER A 143 20.69 1.98 5.13
CA SER A 143 20.95 0.62 4.61
C SER A 143 19.68 -0.19 4.48
N GLU A 144 18.75 -0.05 5.42
CA GLU A 144 17.43 -0.72 5.36
C GLU A 144 16.58 -0.19 4.22
N GLN A 145 16.61 1.13 3.98
CA GLN A 145 15.91 1.75 2.84
C GLN A 145 16.39 1.19 1.50
N VAL A 146 17.71 1.05 1.33
CA VAL A 146 18.29 0.45 0.11
C VAL A 146 17.85 -1.00 -0.05
N GLY A 147 17.86 -1.80 1.02
CA GLY A 147 17.40 -3.18 1.01
C GLY A 147 15.91 -3.31 0.65
N LEU A 148 15.09 -2.44 1.22
CA LEU A 148 13.64 -2.38 0.97
C LEU A 148 13.35 -2.04 -0.49
N ILE A 149 13.98 -1.00 -1.05
CA ILE A 149 13.81 -0.61 -2.45
C ILE A 149 14.31 -1.70 -3.40
N SER A 150 15.44 -2.32 -3.08
CA SER A 150 15.97 -3.44 -3.88
C SER A 150 15.03 -4.64 -3.89
N ALA A 151 14.39 -4.95 -2.76
CA ALA A 151 13.42 -6.04 -2.66
C ALA A 151 12.10 -5.70 -3.39
N LEU A 152 11.62 -4.47 -3.26
CA LEU A 152 10.40 -4.02 -3.94
C LEU A 152 10.56 -4.07 -5.47
N GLY A 153 11.70 -3.62 -6.00
CA GLY A 153 11.94 -3.58 -7.44
C GLY A 153 10.83 -2.85 -8.19
N ASP A 154 10.25 -3.50 -9.19
CA ASP A 154 9.12 -3.02 -9.99
C ASP A 154 7.76 -3.55 -9.51
N LYS A 155 7.73 -4.32 -8.43
CA LYS A 155 6.51 -4.97 -7.94
C LYS A 155 5.51 -3.98 -7.35
N LYS A 156 4.24 -4.37 -7.37
CA LYS A 156 3.14 -3.59 -6.76
C LYS A 156 3.02 -3.84 -5.25
N ALA A 157 3.54 -4.96 -4.75
CA ALA A 157 3.45 -5.32 -3.35
C ALA A 157 4.79 -5.81 -2.78
N LEU A 158 5.06 -5.47 -1.52
CA LEU A 158 6.16 -6.02 -0.74
C LEU A 158 5.63 -6.46 0.63
N LEU A 159 5.80 -7.74 0.96
CA LEU A 159 5.58 -8.23 2.31
C LEU A 159 6.82 -7.95 3.17
N LEU A 160 6.63 -7.22 4.23
CA LEU A 160 7.65 -7.00 5.26
C LEU A 160 7.50 -8.11 6.30
N GLU A 161 8.46 -9.03 6.39
CA GLU A 161 8.39 -10.18 7.31
C GLU A 161 8.15 -9.73 8.75
N ASN A 162 7.14 -10.32 9.42
CA ASN A 162 6.72 -10.00 10.79
C ASN A 162 6.35 -8.53 11.05
N HIS A 163 6.02 -7.74 10.02
CA HIS A 163 5.83 -6.31 10.18
C HIS A 163 4.55 -5.81 9.47
N GLY A 164 4.39 -6.07 8.18
CA GLY A 164 3.25 -5.56 7.41
C GLY A 164 3.49 -5.61 5.91
N SER A 165 3.05 -4.60 5.19
CA SER A 165 3.22 -4.51 3.74
C SER A 165 3.52 -3.10 3.25
N ILE A 166 4.08 -3.05 2.03
CA ILE A 166 4.09 -1.85 1.19
C ILE A 166 3.31 -2.19 -0.07
N ILE A 167 2.39 -1.30 -0.45
CA ILE A 167 1.65 -1.36 -1.71
C ILE A 167 1.95 -0.11 -2.51
N CYS A 168 2.28 -0.29 -3.79
CA CYS A 168 2.53 0.78 -4.75
C CYS A 168 1.44 0.78 -5.83
N GLY A 169 0.86 1.94 -6.09
CA GLY A 169 -0.12 2.11 -7.17
C GLY A 169 0.14 3.38 -7.98
N VAL A 170 -0.26 3.39 -9.23
CA VAL A 170 -0.20 4.58 -10.11
C VAL A 170 -1.26 5.62 -9.74
N SER A 171 -2.14 5.26 -8.81
CA SER A 171 -3.18 6.13 -8.24
C SER A 171 -3.56 5.68 -6.83
N ILE A 172 -4.23 6.55 -6.07
CA ILE A 172 -4.80 6.20 -4.76
C ILE A 172 -5.81 5.06 -4.90
N GLN A 173 -6.59 5.09 -5.96
CA GLN A 173 -7.62 4.10 -6.27
C GLN A 173 -7.00 2.71 -6.46
N GLN A 174 -5.98 2.60 -7.29
CA GLN A 174 -5.28 1.34 -7.52
C GLN A 174 -4.62 0.82 -6.25
N ALA A 175 -3.86 1.67 -5.56
CA ALA A 175 -3.15 1.26 -4.35
C ALA A 175 -4.11 0.76 -3.26
N PHE A 176 -5.26 1.43 -3.08
CA PHE A 176 -6.29 1.03 -2.12
C PHE A 176 -6.96 -0.29 -2.53
N TYR A 177 -7.30 -0.46 -3.81
CA TYR A 177 -7.85 -1.69 -4.35
C TYR A 177 -6.89 -2.87 -4.15
N LEU A 178 -5.61 -2.69 -4.50
CA LEU A 178 -4.60 -3.73 -4.31
C LEU A 178 -4.46 -4.14 -2.83
N MET A 179 -4.52 -3.18 -1.91
CA MET A 179 -4.50 -3.48 -0.47
C MET A 179 -5.73 -4.30 -0.05
N ASP A 180 -6.91 -3.98 -0.56
CA ASP A 180 -8.15 -4.73 -0.29
C ASP A 180 -8.06 -6.17 -0.81
N VAL A 181 -7.52 -6.35 -2.00
CA VAL A 181 -7.30 -7.68 -2.58
C VAL A 181 -6.25 -8.46 -1.80
N LEU A 182 -5.15 -7.81 -1.35
CA LEU A 182 -4.11 -8.46 -0.55
C LEU A 182 -4.62 -8.91 0.81
N ASP A 183 -5.32 -8.05 1.55
CA ASP A 183 -5.94 -8.39 2.83
C ASP A 183 -6.87 -9.60 2.68
N LYS A 184 -7.71 -9.59 1.63
CA LYS A 184 -8.62 -10.70 1.35
C LYS A 184 -7.89 -12.00 1.00
N ALA A 185 -6.84 -11.93 0.19
CA ALA A 185 -5.99 -13.07 -0.14
C ALA A 185 -5.34 -13.69 1.11
N CYS A 186 -4.78 -12.84 1.98
CA CYS A 186 -4.18 -13.26 3.25
C CYS A 186 -5.22 -13.88 4.19
N LYS A 187 -6.39 -13.28 4.35
CA LYS A 187 -7.50 -13.85 5.14
C LYS A 187 -7.92 -15.23 4.63
N ILE A 188 -8.03 -15.41 3.32
CA ILE A 188 -8.36 -16.71 2.72
C ILE A 188 -7.28 -17.73 3.03
N GLN A 189 -5.99 -17.37 2.90
CA GLN A 189 -4.88 -18.27 3.23
C GLN A 189 -4.92 -18.72 4.69
N LEU A 190 -5.15 -17.80 5.62
CA LEU A 190 -5.24 -18.11 7.06
C LEU A 190 -6.44 -19.01 7.38
N LEU A 191 -7.58 -18.79 6.73
CA LEU A 191 -8.78 -19.62 6.88
C LEU A 191 -8.63 -21.00 6.27
N ALA A 192 -7.81 -21.17 5.23
CA ALA A 192 -7.53 -22.46 4.61
C ALA A 192 -6.71 -23.39 5.54
N GLY A 193 -6.01 -22.83 6.54
CA GLY A 193 -5.31 -23.58 7.55
C GLY A 193 -3.93 -24.09 7.12
N GLU A 194 -3.64 -25.38 7.43
CA GLU A 194 -2.34 -25.98 7.17
C GLU A 194 -2.06 -26.06 5.66
N VAL A 195 -0.83 -25.75 5.26
CA VAL A 195 -0.40 -25.71 3.85
C VAL A 195 -0.40 -27.10 3.20
N GLU A 196 -0.19 -28.15 4.00
CA GLU A 196 -0.19 -29.52 3.53
C GLU A 196 -1.60 -29.94 3.07
N GLY A 197 -1.71 -30.37 1.83
CA GLY A 197 -2.99 -30.80 1.23
C GLY A 197 -3.81 -29.68 0.58
N LEU A 198 -3.33 -28.44 0.54
CA LEU A 198 -3.99 -27.36 -0.19
C LEU A 198 -3.84 -27.55 -1.72
N ILE A 199 -4.90 -27.19 -2.43
CA ILE A 199 -4.88 -27.21 -3.91
C ILE A 199 -4.32 -25.86 -4.39
N VAL A 200 -3.20 -25.92 -5.08
CA VAL A 200 -2.60 -24.78 -5.78
C VAL A 200 -2.73 -25.02 -7.28
N PRO A 201 -3.25 -24.08 -8.09
CA PRO A 201 -3.32 -24.25 -9.54
C PRO A 201 -1.94 -24.37 -10.17
N ASP A 202 -1.88 -24.98 -11.36
CA ASP A 202 -0.64 -25.10 -12.12
C ASP A 202 -0.05 -23.70 -12.41
N PRO A 203 1.28 -23.53 -12.45
CA PRO A 203 1.94 -22.24 -12.68
C PRO A 203 1.49 -21.53 -13.95
N GLU A 204 1.16 -22.26 -15.02
CA GLU A 204 0.64 -21.71 -16.27
C GLU A 204 -0.75 -21.06 -16.07
N ILE A 205 -1.62 -21.73 -15.31
CA ILE A 205 -2.94 -21.20 -14.97
C ILE A 205 -2.81 -19.99 -14.05
N CYS A 206 -1.88 -20.03 -13.09
CA CYS A 206 -1.61 -18.88 -12.21
C CYS A 206 -1.19 -17.63 -13.02
N ARG A 207 -0.24 -17.80 -13.95
CA ARG A 207 0.24 -16.71 -14.81
C ARG A 207 -0.85 -16.16 -15.73
N MET A 208 -1.58 -17.04 -16.40
CA MET A 208 -2.71 -16.65 -17.25
C MET A 208 -3.75 -15.86 -16.46
N THR A 209 -4.07 -16.30 -15.24
CA THR A 209 -5.04 -15.60 -14.38
C THR A 209 -4.51 -14.25 -13.93
N TYR A 210 -3.22 -14.15 -13.56
CA TYR A 210 -2.58 -12.87 -13.25
C TYR A 210 -2.69 -11.89 -14.43
N GLU A 211 -2.35 -12.31 -15.64
CA GLU A 211 -2.45 -11.49 -16.86
C GLU A 211 -3.90 -11.00 -17.10
N GLN A 212 -4.89 -11.88 -16.90
CA GLN A 212 -6.30 -11.52 -17.02
C GLN A 212 -6.73 -10.49 -15.96
N LEU A 213 -6.29 -10.67 -14.70
CA LEU A 213 -6.62 -9.76 -13.60
C LEU A 213 -5.93 -8.38 -13.73
N CYS A 214 -4.78 -8.33 -14.41
CA CYS A 214 -4.04 -7.10 -14.65
C CYS A 214 -4.44 -6.41 -15.98
N SER A 215 -5.46 -6.90 -16.68
CA SER A 215 -5.84 -6.38 -18.01
C SER A 215 -6.29 -4.91 -17.99
N ASP A 216 -6.81 -4.41 -16.86
CA ASP A 216 -7.22 -3.01 -16.70
C ASP A 216 -6.03 -2.06 -16.50
N GLY A 217 -4.82 -2.59 -16.24
CA GLY A 217 -3.59 -1.82 -16.13
C GLY A 217 -3.71 -0.67 -15.13
N ASP A 218 -3.46 0.55 -15.58
CA ASP A 218 -3.50 1.77 -14.75
C ASP A 218 -4.92 2.17 -14.31
N GLU A 219 -5.97 1.64 -14.94
CA GLU A 219 -7.37 1.89 -14.59
C GLU A 219 -7.87 0.99 -13.45
N GLU A 220 -7.09 0.00 -13.02
CA GLU A 220 -7.43 -0.90 -11.93
C GLU A 220 -7.77 -0.11 -10.65
N GLY A 221 -8.89 -0.44 -10.01
CA GLY A 221 -9.41 0.25 -8.83
C GLY A 221 -10.26 1.50 -9.12
N GLN A 222 -10.27 2.02 -10.34
CA GLN A 222 -11.07 3.21 -10.68
C GLN A 222 -12.58 2.92 -10.64
N LEU A 223 -12.98 1.73 -11.07
CA LEU A 223 -14.38 1.32 -11.07
C LEU A 223 -14.90 1.05 -9.64
N GLU A 224 -14.05 0.53 -8.77
CA GLU A 224 -14.38 0.20 -7.38
C GLU A 224 -14.40 1.43 -6.47
N TRP A 225 -13.64 2.46 -6.80
CA TRP A 225 -13.45 3.63 -5.94
C TRP A 225 -14.76 4.32 -5.52
N PRO A 226 -15.74 4.58 -6.42
CA PRO A 226 -17.03 5.13 -6.01
C PRO A 226 -17.80 4.25 -5.01
N ALA A 227 -17.66 2.91 -5.12
CA ALA A 227 -18.28 1.97 -4.20
C ALA A 227 -17.62 2.04 -2.81
N TYR A 228 -16.27 2.16 -2.74
CA TYR A 228 -15.56 2.40 -1.49
C TYR A 228 -15.99 3.74 -0.86
N LEU A 229 -16.04 4.82 -1.62
CA LEU A 229 -16.51 6.12 -1.11
C LEU A 229 -17.94 6.08 -0.57
N GLY A 230 -18.76 5.18 -1.09
CA GLY A 230 -20.12 4.93 -0.59
C GLY A 230 -20.15 4.45 0.87
N LEU A 231 -19.08 3.78 1.35
CA LEU A 231 -18.97 3.32 2.74
C LEU A 231 -18.82 4.48 3.73
N LEU A 232 -18.22 5.59 3.31
CA LEU A 232 -18.02 6.78 4.14
C LEU A 232 -19.30 7.62 4.34
N LYS A 233 -20.38 7.30 3.63
CA LYS A 233 -21.65 8.02 3.70
C LYS A 233 -22.67 7.38 4.67
N LYS A 234 -22.30 6.24 5.24
CA LYS A 234 -23.12 5.50 6.21
C LYS A 234 -22.70 5.81 7.64
#